data_483382c3fb740a6851e8a6e5519e9799
#
_entry.id   483382c3fb740a6851e8a6e5519e9799
#
_cell.length_a   1.000
_cell.length_b   1.000
_cell.length_c   1.000
_cell.angle_alpha   90.00
_cell.angle_beta   90.00
_cell.angle_gamma   90.00
#
_symmetry.space_group_name_H-M   'P 1'
#
loop_
_entity.id
_entity.type
_entity.pdbx_description
1 polymer ?
#
loop_
_entity_poly.entity_id
_entity_poly.type
_entity_poly.pdbx_seq_one_letter_code
_entity_poly.pdbx_strand_id
1 'polypeptide(L)'
;MNIDVDGLLAFTHIAELGTFHQAAKALFISQSALSRRIAKLESNLGVRLLDRTTRKVKLTAVGRDFVPRARRLVEELETSFAGLRDVAKRGVGHITFACVPTAAIHLLPPVIREYSERYPENRLRILDVHANEAMQTVLRGEAEFGITLSGGGERDVETEPLFDEPFVLACHRNHPLAKKRKVRWSDLERHRVIGVGRMSGNRPLLDFGLPDRMPRQRWMYEVQHSTWTGLGMAEAGIGVIAVPALALSDQRHRNLVSRPLIEPEVSRTVAVIRRRDTTLSPAAAEFLLLLRKHWKQARRLHAG
;
A
#
# COMPACT_ATOMS: atom_id res chain seq x y z
N MET A 1 9.79 6.52 29.83
CA MET A 1 10.83 5.83 29.04
C MET A 1 11.61 6.93 28.31
N ASN A 2 12.91 7.07 28.54
CA ASN A 2 13.72 8.09 27.88
C ASN A 2 14.35 7.46 26.61
N ILE A 3 13.85 7.81 25.43
CA ILE A 3 14.33 7.26 24.15
C ILE A 3 15.63 7.99 23.80
N ASP A 4 16.73 7.25 23.77
CA ASP A 4 18.07 7.75 23.42
C ASP A 4 18.33 7.64 21.91
N VAL A 5 17.84 8.62 21.15
CA VAL A 5 18.00 8.69 19.69
C VAL A 5 19.47 8.79 19.30
N ASP A 6 20.27 9.57 20.04
CA ASP A 6 21.70 9.72 19.79
C ASP A 6 22.46 8.44 20.01
N GLY A 7 22.09 7.66 21.03
CA GLY A 7 22.64 6.33 21.28
C GLY A 7 22.25 5.35 20.19
N LEU A 8 21.03 5.42 19.67
CA LEU A 8 20.55 4.57 18.59
C LEU A 8 21.30 4.83 17.28
N LEU A 9 21.48 6.12 16.91
CA LEU A 9 22.30 6.54 15.78
C LEU A 9 23.77 6.08 15.93
N ALA A 10 24.33 6.24 17.11
CA ALA A 10 25.69 5.78 17.40
C ALA A 10 25.85 4.27 17.20
N PHE A 11 24.87 3.50 17.67
CA PHE A 11 24.88 2.03 17.54
C PHE A 11 24.77 1.57 16.08
N THR A 12 23.86 2.15 15.29
CA THR A 12 23.69 1.80 13.88
C THR A 12 24.96 2.09 13.06
N HIS A 13 25.58 3.26 13.25
CA HIS A 13 26.84 3.59 12.57
C HIS A 13 28.01 2.68 12.97
N ILE A 14 28.12 2.30 14.24
CA ILE A 14 29.14 1.32 14.67
C ILE A 14 28.88 -0.04 14.05
N ALA A 15 27.62 -0.48 13.98
CA ALA A 15 27.26 -1.76 13.39
C ALA A 15 27.57 -1.81 11.87
N GLU A 16 27.50 -0.68 11.17
CA GLU A 16 27.78 -0.55 9.75
C GLU A 16 29.26 -0.42 9.43
N LEU A 17 29.93 0.47 10.15
CA LEU A 17 31.32 0.82 9.86
C LEU A 17 32.35 -0.06 10.59
N GLY A 18 31.92 -0.86 11.55
CA GLY A 18 32.72 -1.86 12.23
C GLY A 18 33.75 -1.32 13.21
N THR A 19 33.93 0.01 13.31
CA THR A 19 34.91 0.62 14.24
C THR A 19 34.36 1.89 14.89
N PHE A 20 34.74 2.12 16.17
CA PHE A 20 34.42 3.36 16.87
C PHE A 20 35.03 4.60 16.19
N HIS A 21 36.22 4.47 15.59
CA HIS A 21 36.87 5.58 14.92
C HIS A 21 36.12 6.05 13.70
N GLN A 22 35.71 5.14 12.81
CA GLN A 22 34.95 5.48 11.59
C GLN A 22 33.57 5.99 11.93
N ALA A 23 32.87 5.38 12.89
CA ALA A 23 31.56 5.83 13.33
C ALA A 23 31.60 7.22 13.99
N ALA A 24 32.60 7.51 14.81
CA ALA A 24 32.80 8.83 15.40
C ALA A 24 33.07 9.91 14.34
N LYS A 25 33.89 9.59 13.33
CA LYS A 25 34.16 10.48 12.19
C LYS A 25 32.87 10.73 11.37
N ALA A 26 32.08 9.71 11.08
CA ALA A 26 30.82 9.82 10.35
C ALA A 26 29.79 10.69 11.09
N LEU A 27 29.77 10.61 12.42
CA LEU A 27 28.87 11.39 13.27
C LEU A 27 29.44 12.78 13.68
N PHE A 28 30.64 13.14 13.21
CA PHE A 28 31.32 14.40 13.55
C PHE A 28 31.50 14.61 15.06
N ILE A 29 31.77 13.54 15.82
CA ILE A 29 32.00 13.58 17.27
C ILE A 29 33.34 12.91 17.66
N SER A 30 33.78 13.15 18.89
CA SER A 30 34.93 12.45 19.42
C SER A 30 34.62 10.96 19.75
N GLN A 31 35.61 10.12 19.66
CA GLN A 31 35.49 8.68 20.00
C GLN A 31 35.03 8.47 21.45
N SER A 32 35.48 9.35 22.38
CA SER A 32 35.05 9.32 23.78
C SER A 32 33.54 9.70 23.94
N ALA A 33 33.05 10.66 23.12
CA ALA A 33 31.65 11.03 23.11
C ALA A 33 30.80 9.88 22.56
N LEU A 34 31.22 9.22 21.47
CA LEU A 34 30.58 8.06 20.90
C LEU A 34 30.49 6.91 21.93
N SER A 35 31.60 6.64 22.63
CA SER A 35 31.65 5.60 23.69
C SER A 35 30.65 5.88 24.83
N ARG A 36 30.51 7.15 25.23
CA ARG A 36 29.51 7.56 26.23
C ARG A 36 28.09 7.38 25.76
N ARG A 37 27.78 7.71 24.48
CA ARG A 37 26.45 7.49 23.89
C ARG A 37 26.07 6.01 23.91
N ILE A 38 26.98 5.12 23.51
CA ILE A 38 26.75 3.67 23.58
C ILE A 38 26.54 3.19 25.00
N ALA A 39 27.39 3.61 25.94
CA ALA A 39 27.24 3.22 27.34
C ALA A 39 25.89 3.64 27.92
N LYS A 40 25.41 4.85 27.57
CA LYS A 40 24.10 5.35 27.98
C LYS A 40 22.96 4.54 27.36
N LEU A 41 23.05 4.22 26.05
CA LEU A 41 22.05 3.38 25.37
C LEU A 41 21.96 1.99 26.04
N GLU A 42 23.11 1.33 26.24
CA GLU A 42 23.15 0.01 26.88
C GLU A 42 22.61 0.04 28.32
N SER A 43 22.93 1.11 29.07
CA SER A 43 22.37 1.34 30.40
C SER A 43 20.86 1.51 30.40
N ASN A 44 20.32 2.28 29.43
CA ASN A 44 18.88 2.50 29.32
C ASN A 44 18.13 1.22 28.90
N LEU A 45 18.75 0.37 28.11
CA LEU A 45 18.19 -0.91 27.66
C LEU A 45 18.39 -2.04 28.68
N GLY A 46 19.33 -1.88 29.63
CA GLY A 46 19.68 -2.92 30.58
C GLY A 46 20.45 -4.10 29.99
N VAL A 47 20.93 -3.98 28.73
CA VAL A 47 21.63 -5.04 28.01
C VAL A 47 22.83 -4.47 27.24
N ARG A 48 23.88 -5.30 27.09
CA ARG A 48 25.00 -4.93 26.23
C ARG A 48 24.73 -5.29 24.79
N LEU A 49 25.00 -4.33 23.89
CA LEU A 49 24.87 -4.49 22.45
C LEU A 49 26.21 -4.77 21.76
N LEU A 50 27.31 -4.32 22.38
CA LEU A 50 28.67 -4.43 21.87
C LEU A 50 29.59 -5.17 22.84
N ASP A 51 30.40 -6.09 22.31
CA ASP A 51 31.53 -6.69 23.01
C ASP A 51 32.75 -5.79 22.86
N ARG A 52 33.25 -5.27 23.97
CA ARG A 52 34.40 -4.37 24.00
C ARG A 52 35.68 -5.20 23.98
N THR A 53 36.28 -5.40 22.82
CA THR A 53 37.67 -5.80 22.69
C THR A 53 38.46 -4.65 22.06
N THR A 54 39.70 -4.45 22.50
CA THR A 54 40.55 -3.29 22.20
C THR A 54 40.94 -3.12 20.71
N ARG A 55 40.62 -4.07 19.84
CA ARG A 55 41.03 -4.03 18.41
C ARG A 55 39.91 -4.16 17.39
N LYS A 56 38.74 -4.70 17.73
CA LYS A 56 37.57 -4.79 16.83
C LYS A 56 36.28 -4.72 17.63
N VAL A 57 35.31 -4.02 17.09
CA VAL A 57 33.95 -4.01 17.64
C VAL A 57 33.24 -5.27 17.18
N LYS A 58 32.72 -6.04 18.12
CA LYS A 58 31.83 -7.17 17.82
C LYS A 58 30.45 -6.88 18.43
N LEU A 59 29.42 -7.21 17.69
CA LEU A 59 28.06 -7.18 18.20
C LEU A 59 27.83 -8.39 19.12
N THR A 60 27.17 -8.19 20.25
CA THR A 60 26.61 -9.30 21.05
C THR A 60 25.51 -10.00 20.25
N ALA A 61 25.00 -11.15 20.73
CA ALA A 61 23.83 -11.79 20.12
C ALA A 61 22.62 -10.83 20.09
N VAL A 62 22.33 -10.18 21.22
CA VAL A 62 21.27 -9.17 21.35
C VAL A 62 21.52 -7.99 20.41
N GLY A 63 22.77 -7.53 20.30
CA GLY A 63 23.14 -6.45 19.38
C GLY A 63 22.86 -6.81 17.92
N ARG A 64 23.20 -8.02 17.48
CA ARG A 64 22.91 -8.49 16.11
C ARG A 64 21.40 -8.52 15.83
N ASP A 65 20.59 -9.02 16.74
CA ASP A 65 19.14 -9.09 16.60
C ASP A 65 18.50 -7.70 16.63
N PHE A 66 19.12 -6.74 17.30
CA PHE A 66 18.62 -5.37 17.43
C PHE A 66 18.96 -4.48 16.22
N VAL A 67 20.08 -4.72 15.51
CA VAL A 67 20.52 -3.90 14.35
C VAL A 67 19.40 -3.64 13.34
N PRO A 68 18.66 -4.65 12.80
CA PRO A 68 17.64 -4.38 11.80
C PRO A 68 16.46 -3.55 12.31
N ARG A 69 16.18 -3.63 13.61
CA ARG A 69 15.13 -2.80 14.25
C ARG A 69 15.62 -1.38 14.47
N ALA A 70 16.86 -1.23 14.95
CA ALA A 70 17.48 0.07 15.17
C ALA A 70 17.59 0.86 13.86
N ARG A 71 17.99 0.22 12.75
CA ARG A 71 18.04 0.84 11.42
C ARG A 71 16.69 1.38 10.98
N ARG A 72 15.64 0.56 11.06
CA ARG A 72 14.29 1.00 10.70
C ARG A 72 13.84 2.22 11.48
N LEU A 73 14.07 2.24 12.79
CA LEU A 73 13.72 3.37 13.64
C LEU A 73 14.49 4.65 13.25
N VAL A 74 15.78 4.51 12.93
CA VAL A 74 16.60 5.64 12.46
C VAL A 74 16.10 6.15 11.11
N GLU A 75 15.85 5.27 10.15
CA GLU A 75 15.31 5.63 8.83
C GLU A 75 13.94 6.31 8.92
N GLU A 76 13.06 5.84 9.80
CA GLU A 76 11.76 6.46 10.05
C GLU A 76 11.90 7.87 10.65
N LEU A 77 12.81 8.04 11.60
CA LEU A 77 13.13 9.36 12.18
C LEU A 77 13.70 10.30 11.12
N GLU A 78 14.69 9.85 10.35
CA GLU A 78 15.31 10.66 9.29
C GLU A 78 14.27 11.08 8.24
N THR A 79 13.40 10.16 7.83
CA THR A 79 12.30 10.44 6.89
C THR A 79 11.34 11.48 7.46
N SER A 80 10.97 11.37 8.73
CA SER A 80 10.08 12.30 9.41
C SER A 80 10.70 13.71 9.53
N PHE A 81 11.97 13.80 9.85
CA PHE A 81 12.69 15.08 9.94
C PHE A 81 13.02 15.68 8.56
N ALA A 82 13.31 14.86 7.55
CA ALA A 82 13.51 15.33 6.18
C ALA A 82 12.24 16.00 5.65
N GLY A 83 11.07 15.39 5.85
CA GLY A 83 9.80 16.00 5.48
C GLY A 83 9.57 17.38 6.10
N LEU A 84 9.91 17.55 7.38
CA LEU A 84 9.78 18.85 8.07
C LEU A 84 10.80 19.89 7.57
N ARG A 85 12.04 19.47 7.28
CA ARG A 85 13.08 20.36 6.74
C ARG A 85 12.76 20.81 5.32
N ASP A 86 12.21 19.94 4.51
CA ASP A 86 11.85 20.22 3.12
C ASP A 86 10.63 21.15 3.04
N VAL A 87 9.65 20.98 3.91
CA VAL A 87 8.53 21.94 4.07
C VAL A 87 9.04 23.32 4.49
N ALA A 88 10.02 23.38 5.40
CA ALA A 88 10.56 24.65 5.90
C ALA A 88 11.49 25.37 4.91
N LYS A 89 12.21 24.67 4.03
CA LYS A 89 13.27 25.26 3.20
C LYS A 89 12.91 25.55 1.75
N ARG A 90 12.01 24.80 1.11
CA ARG A 90 11.80 24.90 -0.35
C ARG A 90 10.37 24.69 -0.85
N GLY A 91 9.39 24.47 0.01
CA GLY A 91 8.06 24.03 -0.46
C GLY A 91 8.07 22.63 -1.09
N VAL A 92 9.16 21.86 -0.93
CA VAL A 92 9.26 20.48 -1.40
C VAL A 92 8.43 19.59 -0.49
N GLY A 93 7.37 19.00 -1.03
CA GLY A 93 6.46 18.14 -0.30
C GLY A 93 6.88 16.69 -0.39
N HIS A 94 6.69 15.98 0.71
CA HIS A 94 6.73 14.52 0.72
C HIS A 94 5.33 14.01 1.02
N ILE A 95 4.78 13.17 0.15
CA ILE A 95 3.45 12.59 0.33
C ILE A 95 3.60 11.09 0.49
N THR A 96 3.05 10.55 1.57
CA THR A 96 2.84 9.11 1.70
C THR A 96 1.34 8.83 1.70
N PHE A 97 0.89 7.99 0.80
CA PHE A 97 -0.50 7.56 0.75
C PHE A 97 -0.63 6.07 0.44
N ALA A 98 -1.71 5.48 0.95
CA ALA A 98 -2.04 4.09 0.68
C ALA A 98 -3.00 3.99 -0.51
N CYS A 99 -2.87 2.93 -1.31
CA CYS A 99 -3.74 2.74 -2.47
C CYS A 99 -4.01 1.26 -2.74
N VAL A 100 -5.25 0.92 -3.05
CA VAL A 100 -5.55 -0.44 -3.54
C VAL A 100 -4.98 -0.64 -4.95
N PRO A 101 -4.44 -1.83 -5.27
CA PRO A 101 -3.67 -2.08 -6.50
C PRO A 101 -4.40 -1.66 -7.78
N THR A 102 -5.69 -1.94 -7.91
CA THR A 102 -6.48 -1.58 -9.11
C THR A 102 -6.55 -0.07 -9.32
N ALA A 103 -6.72 0.70 -8.25
CA ALA A 103 -6.71 2.17 -8.33
C ALA A 103 -5.28 2.68 -8.60
N ALA A 104 -4.25 2.08 -7.98
CA ALA A 104 -2.87 2.46 -8.20
C ALA A 104 -2.47 2.33 -9.68
N ILE A 105 -2.88 1.25 -10.34
CA ILE A 105 -2.49 0.98 -11.72
C ILE A 105 -3.28 1.82 -12.74
N HIS A 106 -4.57 2.04 -12.50
CA HIS A 106 -5.46 2.63 -13.50
C HIS A 106 -5.79 4.10 -13.28
N LEU A 107 -5.79 4.57 -12.03
CA LEU A 107 -6.13 5.96 -11.69
C LEU A 107 -4.92 6.86 -11.49
N LEU A 108 -3.86 6.34 -10.88
CA LEU A 108 -2.73 7.17 -10.47
C LEU A 108 -1.80 7.62 -11.59
N PRO A 109 -1.47 6.82 -12.62
CA PRO A 109 -0.45 7.22 -13.60
C PRO A 109 -0.68 8.59 -14.24
N PRO A 110 -1.87 8.95 -14.74
CA PRO A 110 -2.10 10.27 -15.32
C PRO A 110 -2.03 11.38 -14.26
N VAL A 111 -2.48 11.11 -13.03
CA VAL A 111 -2.42 12.07 -11.90
C VAL A 111 -0.97 12.33 -11.50
N ILE A 112 -0.19 11.26 -11.34
CA ILE A 112 1.24 11.34 -10.97
C ILE A 112 2.03 12.08 -12.04
N ARG A 113 1.76 11.85 -13.32
CA ARG A 113 2.41 12.58 -14.42
C ARG A 113 2.18 14.07 -14.29
N GLU A 114 0.90 14.51 -14.25
CA GLU A 114 0.57 15.93 -14.12
C GLU A 114 1.13 16.54 -12.82
N TYR A 115 1.10 15.78 -11.73
CA TYR A 115 1.65 16.22 -10.45
C TYR A 115 3.17 16.41 -10.51
N SER A 116 3.91 15.44 -11.07
CA SER A 116 5.37 15.52 -11.19
C SER A 116 5.85 16.62 -12.13
N GLU A 117 5.07 16.93 -13.17
CA GLU A 117 5.35 18.06 -14.06
C GLU A 117 5.21 19.42 -13.32
N ARG A 118 4.23 19.53 -12.41
CA ARG A 118 4.00 20.77 -11.62
C ARG A 118 4.92 20.90 -10.43
N TYR A 119 5.26 19.78 -9.81
CA TYR A 119 6.03 19.71 -8.55
C TYR A 119 7.17 18.70 -8.68
N PRO A 120 8.19 18.98 -9.53
CA PRO A 120 9.24 18.01 -9.89
C PRO A 120 10.13 17.60 -8.71
N GLU A 121 10.18 18.41 -7.65
CA GLU A 121 10.98 18.11 -6.46
C GLU A 121 10.19 17.33 -5.38
N ASN A 122 8.86 17.21 -5.53
CA ASN A 122 8.04 16.50 -4.56
C ASN A 122 8.24 15.00 -4.67
N ARG A 123 8.29 14.33 -3.52
CA ARG A 123 8.44 12.88 -3.44
C ARG A 123 7.10 12.22 -3.11
N LEU A 124 6.77 11.20 -3.87
CA LEU A 124 5.57 10.37 -3.67
C LEU A 124 5.99 9.00 -3.16
N ARG A 125 5.45 8.60 -2.02
CA ARG A 125 5.52 7.22 -1.50
C ARG A 125 4.15 6.60 -1.57
N ILE A 126 4.00 5.59 -2.41
CA ILE A 126 2.74 4.87 -2.60
C ILE A 126 2.84 3.55 -1.86
N LEU A 127 1.96 3.35 -0.91
CA LEU A 127 1.80 2.08 -0.20
C LEU A 127 0.73 1.28 -0.94
N ASP A 128 1.18 0.39 -1.83
CA ASP A 128 0.34 -0.49 -2.62
C ASP A 128 -0.08 -1.69 -1.76
N VAL A 129 -1.27 -1.58 -1.16
CA VAL A 129 -1.75 -2.48 -0.12
C VAL A 129 -3.24 -2.80 -0.29
N HIS A 130 -3.72 -3.84 0.41
CA HIS A 130 -5.14 -4.19 0.41
C HIS A 130 -6.00 -3.19 1.20
N ALA A 131 -7.33 -3.21 0.95
CA ALA A 131 -8.26 -2.24 1.49
C ALA A 131 -8.19 -2.10 3.02
N ASN A 132 -8.15 -3.22 3.75
CA ASN A 132 -8.05 -3.20 5.21
C ASN A 132 -6.71 -2.63 5.69
N GLU A 133 -5.64 -2.97 5.02
CA GLU A 133 -4.31 -2.48 5.34
C GLU A 133 -4.18 -0.98 5.02
N ALA A 134 -4.75 -0.52 3.91
CA ALA A 134 -4.83 0.90 3.57
C ALA A 134 -5.54 1.71 4.68
N MET A 135 -6.66 1.19 5.20
CA MET A 135 -7.38 1.78 6.33
C MET A 135 -6.49 1.86 7.56
N GLN A 136 -5.84 0.76 7.94
CA GLN A 136 -4.98 0.71 9.12
C GLN A 136 -3.76 1.64 9.00
N THR A 137 -3.18 1.75 7.82
CA THR A 137 -2.04 2.63 7.52
C THR A 137 -2.41 4.11 7.71
N VAL A 138 -3.61 4.50 7.26
CA VAL A 138 -4.15 5.85 7.47
C VAL A 138 -4.44 6.10 8.95
N LEU A 139 -5.08 5.15 9.65
CA LEU A 139 -5.37 5.29 11.09
C LEU A 139 -4.09 5.43 11.94
N ARG A 140 -3.01 4.71 11.60
CA ARG A 140 -1.72 4.83 12.29
C ARG A 140 -0.94 6.08 11.91
N GLY A 141 -1.41 6.88 10.92
CA GLY A 141 -0.72 8.07 10.45
C GLY A 141 0.54 7.78 9.62
N GLU A 142 0.72 6.54 9.16
CA GLU A 142 1.80 6.14 8.23
C GLU A 142 1.53 6.65 6.80
N ALA A 143 0.26 6.92 6.46
CA ALA A 143 -0.18 7.58 5.26
C ALA A 143 -1.10 8.76 5.60
N GLU A 144 -0.99 9.86 4.86
CA GLU A 144 -1.82 11.04 5.03
C GLU A 144 -3.27 10.81 4.58
N PHE A 145 -3.44 10.00 3.55
CA PHE A 145 -4.73 9.58 3.03
C PHE A 145 -4.61 8.20 2.37
N GLY A 146 -5.74 7.59 2.07
CA GLY A 146 -5.81 6.34 1.32
C GLY A 146 -6.80 6.43 0.18
N ILE A 147 -6.54 5.71 -0.92
CA ILE A 147 -7.48 5.46 -2.01
C ILE A 147 -7.86 3.99 -1.91
N THR A 148 -9.04 3.72 -1.37
CA THR A 148 -9.44 2.37 -0.99
C THR A 148 -10.94 2.17 -1.17
N LEU A 149 -11.47 1.06 -0.65
CA LEU A 149 -12.90 0.78 -0.72
C LEU A 149 -13.64 1.50 0.40
N SER A 150 -14.76 2.10 0.07
CA SER A 150 -15.71 2.60 1.08
C SER A 150 -16.31 1.40 1.82
N GLY A 151 -16.23 1.41 3.12
CA GLY A 151 -16.85 0.37 3.96
C GLY A 151 -16.36 0.46 5.39
N GLY A 152 -17.26 0.20 6.35
CA GLY A 152 -16.87 0.02 7.74
C GLY A 152 -17.18 1.16 8.71
N GLY A 153 -17.47 2.38 8.24
CA GLY A 153 -17.95 3.45 9.15
C GLY A 153 -17.02 3.76 10.34
N GLU A 154 -15.70 3.67 10.14
CA GLU A 154 -14.71 4.00 11.18
C GLU A 154 -14.91 5.44 11.64
N ARG A 155 -15.12 5.63 12.97
CA ARG A 155 -15.46 6.95 13.56
C ARG A 155 -14.36 8.00 13.33
N ASP A 156 -13.09 7.55 13.30
CA ASP A 156 -11.92 8.41 13.20
C ASP A 156 -11.48 8.69 11.76
N VAL A 157 -12.26 8.20 10.77
CA VAL A 157 -11.95 8.35 9.34
C VAL A 157 -13.04 9.13 8.64
N GLU A 158 -12.63 10.10 7.84
CA GLU A 158 -13.47 10.72 6.82
C GLU A 158 -13.34 9.95 5.52
N THR A 159 -14.48 9.66 4.90
CA THR A 159 -14.55 8.93 3.65
C THR A 159 -15.25 9.80 2.60
N GLU A 160 -14.56 10.05 1.49
CA GLU A 160 -15.07 10.76 0.32
C GLU A 160 -15.24 9.77 -0.83
N PRO A 161 -16.46 9.37 -1.20
CA PRO A 161 -16.69 8.49 -2.33
C PRO A 161 -16.19 9.12 -3.64
N LEU A 162 -15.45 8.36 -4.45
CA LEU A 162 -15.05 8.77 -5.79
C LEU A 162 -16.01 8.21 -6.84
N PHE A 163 -16.22 6.88 -6.81
CA PHE A 163 -17.09 6.20 -7.78
C PHE A 163 -17.47 4.79 -7.35
N ASP A 164 -18.55 4.31 -7.95
CA ASP A 164 -18.96 2.93 -7.87
C ASP A 164 -18.39 2.14 -9.05
N GLU A 165 -17.86 0.99 -8.76
CA GLU A 165 -17.19 0.10 -9.72
C GLU A 165 -17.88 -1.27 -9.70
N PRO A 166 -18.49 -1.69 -10.81
CA PRO A 166 -19.13 -3.00 -10.89
C PRO A 166 -18.09 -4.12 -10.96
N PHE A 167 -18.47 -5.30 -10.45
CA PHE A 167 -17.74 -6.52 -10.73
C PHE A 167 -18.17 -7.08 -12.10
N VAL A 168 -17.18 -7.53 -12.84
CA VAL A 168 -17.34 -8.17 -14.14
C VAL A 168 -16.69 -9.54 -14.14
N LEU A 169 -17.15 -10.42 -15.01
CA LEU A 169 -16.47 -11.68 -15.28
C LEU A 169 -15.32 -11.43 -16.25
N ALA A 170 -14.13 -11.89 -15.88
CA ALA A 170 -13.01 -12.05 -16.79
C ALA A 170 -12.88 -13.53 -17.20
N CYS A 171 -12.83 -13.81 -18.49
CA CYS A 171 -12.60 -15.13 -19.02
C CYS A 171 -11.81 -15.08 -20.32
N HIS A 172 -11.14 -16.17 -20.66
CA HIS A 172 -10.45 -16.29 -21.94
C HIS A 172 -11.43 -16.15 -23.12
N ARG A 173 -11.04 -15.49 -24.22
CA ARG A 173 -11.89 -15.22 -25.40
C ARG A 173 -12.55 -16.47 -25.97
N ASN A 174 -11.90 -17.63 -25.85
CA ASN A 174 -12.43 -18.91 -26.34
C ASN A 174 -13.31 -19.65 -25.30
N HIS A 175 -13.50 -19.06 -24.12
CA HIS A 175 -14.35 -19.66 -23.09
C HIS A 175 -15.84 -19.61 -23.51
N PRO A 176 -16.67 -20.62 -23.19
CA PRO A 176 -18.10 -20.59 -23.56
C PRO A 176 -18.86 -19.33 -23.09
N LEU A 177 -18.54 -18.84 -21.87
CA LEU A 177 -19.15 -17.62 -21.33
C LEU A 177 -18.73 -16.34 -22.07
N ALA A 178 -17.67 -16.36 -22.84
CA ALA A 178 -17.26 -15.23 -23.66
C ALA A 178 -18.25 -14.90 -24.78
N LYS A 179 -19.06 -15.86 -25.20
CA LYS A 179 -20.10 -15.67 -26.22
C LYS A 179 -21.38 -14.98 -25.70
N LYS A 180 -21.58 -14.96 -24.37
CA LYS A 180 -22.72 -14.29 -23.74
C LYS A 180 -22.50 -12.78 -23.69
N ARG A 181 -23.58 -11.99 -23.86
CA ARG A 181 -23.53 -10.52 -23.67
C ARG A 181 -23.46 -10.14 -22.18
N LYS A 182 -24.17 -10.88 -21.32
CA LYS A 182 -24.19 -10.77 -19.86
C LYS A 182 -24.12 -12.17 -19.28
N VAL A 183 -23.54 -12.31 -18.10
CA VAL A 183 -23.38 -13.58 -17.40
C VAL A 183 -24.05 -13.50 -16.04
N ARG A 184 -24.86 -14.49 -15.70
CA ARG A 184 -25.44 -14.60 -14.37
C ARG A 184 -24.47 -15.32 -13.44
N TRP A 185 -24.51 -15.03 -12.17
CA TRP A 185 -23.70 -15.77 -11.19
C TRP A 185 -24.00 -17.27 -11.22
N SER A 186 -25.25 -17.67 -11.44
CA SER A 186 -25.64 -19.07 -11.58
C SER A 186 -25.02 -19.76 -12.80
N ASP A 187 -24.66 -19.03 -13.84
CA ASP A 187 -23.95 -19.61 -14.99
C ASP A 187 -22.56 -20.13 -14.59
N LEU A 188 -21.95 -19.54 -13.52
CA LEU A 188 -20.60 -19.92 -13.06
C LEU A 188 -20.56 -21.32 -12.41
N GLU A 189 -21.69 -21.86 -11.98
CA GLU A 189 -21.77 -23.15 -11.29
C GLU A 189 -21.17 -24.33 -12.08
N ARG A 190 -21.18 -24.24 -13.39
CA ARG A 190 -20.70 -25.29 -14.30
C ARG A 190 -19.24 -25.06 -14.75
N HIS A 191 -18.60 -24.00 -14.24
CA HIS A 191 -17.28 -23.59 -14.67
C HIS A 191 -16.31 -23.57 -13.50
N ARG A 192 -15.01 -23.66 -13.81
CA ARG A 192 -13.94 -23.48 -12.83
C ARG A 192 -13.82 -22.01 -12.48
N VAL A 193 -14.12 -21.66 -11.24
CA VAL A 193 -14.05 -20.29 -10.75
C VAL A 193 -12.76 -20.12 -9.95
N ILE A 194 -12.03 -19.05 -10.27
CA ILE A 194 -10.87 -18.59 -9.53
C ILE A 194 -11.38 -17.57 -8.50
N GLY A 195 -11.31 -17.92 -7.23
CA GLY A 195 -11.75 -17.08 -6.14
C GLY A 195 -10.67 -16.10 -5.69
N VAL A 196 -11.10 -15.00 -5.08
CA VAL A 196 -10.21 -14.04 -4.42
C VAL A 196 -10.16 -14.33 -2.92
N GLY A 197 -8.96 -14.23 -2.33
CA GLY A 197 -8.74 -14.49 -0.91
C GLY A 197 -9.45 -13.51 0.01
N ARG A 198 -9.64 -13.89 1.25
CA ARG A 198 -10.34 -13.08 2.27
C ARG A 198 -9.69 -11.72 2.52
N MET A 199 -8.39 -11.61 2.32
CA MET A 199 -7.63 -10.37 2.52
C MET A 199 -7.78 -9.36 1.38
N SER A 200 -8.38 -9.73 0.25
CA SER A 200 -8.48 -8.88 -0.94
C SER A 200 -9.40 -7.65 -0.76
N GLY A 201 -10.20 -7.57 0.29
CA GLY A 201 -11.26 -6.56 0.45
C GLY A 201 -12.45 -6.73 -0.50
N ASN A 202 -12.26 -7.41 -1.62
CA ASN A 202 -13.32 -7.73 -2.58
C ASN A 202 -14.16 -8.93 -2.13
N ARG A 203 -13.56 -9.85 -1.37
CA ARG A 203 -14.22 -11.09 -0.94
C ARG A 203 -15.49 -10.84 -0.13
N PRO A 204 -15.51 -9.97 0.89
CA PRO A 204 -16.72 -9.69 1.63
C PRO A 204 -17.86 -9.18 0.74
N LEU A 205 -17.54 -8.30 -0.22
CA LEU A 205 -18.53 -7.74 -1.14
C LEU A 205 -19.12 -8.82 -2.05
N LEU A 206 -18.29 -9.74 -2.53
CA LEU A 206 -18.74 -10.88 -3.34
C LEU A 206 -19.55 -11.87 -2.49
N ASP A 207 -19.14 -12.14 -1.26
CA ASP A 207 -19.84 -13.05 -0.35
C ASP A 207 -21.21 -12.48 0.09
N PHE A 208 -21.33 -11.15 0.27
CA PHE A 208 -22.60 -10.47 0.60
C PHE A 208 -23.52 -10.32 -0.61
N GLY A 209 -22.96 -10.03 -1.79
CA GLY A 209 -23.71 -9.82 -3.02
C GLY A 209 -24.23 -11.13 -3.63
N LEU A 210 -23.71 -12.28 -3.21
CA LEU A 210 -24.12 -13.55 -3.77
C LEU A 210 -25.21 -14.21 -2.90
N PRO A 211 -26.24 -14.81 -3.51
CA PRO A 211 -27.25 -15.55 -2.79
C PRO A 211 -26.63 -16.67 -1.94
N ASP A 212 -27.17 -16.92 -0.74
CA ASP A 212 -26.72 -17.98 0.19
C ASP A 212 -26.65 -19.38 -0.44
N ARG A 213 -27.35 -19.58 -1.54
CA ARG A 213 -27.40 -20.83 -2.29
C ARG A 213 -26.25 -21.03 -3.28
N MET A 214 -25.39 -20.02 -3.50
CA MET A 214 -24.23 -20.23 -4.34
C MET A 214 -23.18 -21.05 -3.56
N PRO A 215 -22.84 -22.27 -4.02
CA PRO A 215 -21.90 -23.10 -3.30
C PRO A 215 -20.53 -22.41 -3.25
N ARG A 216 -20.17 -21.86 -2.09
CA ARG A 216 -18.81 -21.38 -1.77
C ARG A 216 -17.73 -22.43 -2.06
N GLN A 217 -18.15 -23.68 -2.24
CA GLN A 217 -17.32 -24.87 -2.44
C GLN A 217 -16.78 -25.04 -3.87
N ARG A 218 -17.21 -24.24 -4.86
CA ARG A 218 -16.78 -24.40 -6.25
C ARG A 218 -15.66 -23.46 -6.70
N TRP A 219 -15.07 -22.69 -5.80
CA TRP A 219 -13.84 -22.03 -6.12
C TRP A 219 -12.72 -23.07 -6.15
N MET A 220 -12.45 -23.55 -7.35
CA MET A 220 -11.42 -24.56 -7.57
C MET A 220 -10.04 -24.06 -7.20
N TYR A 221 -9.83 -22.75 -7.31
CA TYR A 221 -8.57 -22.07 -7.02
C TYR A 221 -8.86 -20.83 -6.19
N GLU A 222 -7.99 -20.49 -5.24
CA GLU A 222 -8.06 -19.25 -4.46
C GLU A 222 -6.75 -18.48 -4.61
N VAL A 223 -6.85 -17.21 -5.00
CA VAL A 223 -5.71 -16.31 -5.10
C VAL A 223 -5.76 -15.33 -3.94
N GLN A 224 -4.78 -15.45 -3.03
CA GLN A 224 -4.79 -14.77 -1.74
C GLN A 224 -4.65 -13.24 -1.87
N HIS A 225 -3.69 -12.76 -2.65
CA HIS A 225 -3.27 -11.37 -2.62
C HIS A 225 -3.42 -10.62 -3.94
N SER A 226 -3.27 -11.26 -5.08
CA SER A 226 -3.14 -10.56 -6.34
C SER A 226 -4.26 -10.87 -7.33
N THR A 227 -5.08 -9.88 -7.64
CA THR A 227 -6.05 -9.98 -8.76
C THR A 227 -5.35 -10.33 -10.07
N TRP A 228 -4.12 -9.87 -10.27
CA TRP A 228 -3.33 -10.11 -11.48
C TRP A 228 -2.95 -11.58 -11.65
N THR A 229 -2.65 -12.30 -10.57
CA THR A 229 -2.44 -13.75 -10.61
C THR A 229 -3.69 -14.45 -11.10
N GLY A 230 -4.85 -14.07 -10.59
CA GLY A 230 -6.13 -14.63 -11.02
C GLY A 230 -6.46 -14.32 -12.49
N LEU A 231 -6.16 -13.10 -12.96
CA LEU A 231 -6.31 -12.72 -14.36
C LEU A 231 -5.35 -13.51 -15.27
N GLY A 232 -4.08 -13.71 -14.87
CA GLY A 232 -3.14 -14.56 -15.58
C GLY A 232 -3.61 -16.00 -15.70
N MET A 233 -4.18 -16.57 -14.65
CA MET A 233 -4.79 -17.90 -14.68
C MET A 233 -6.00 -17.95 -15.63
N ALA A 234 -6.85 -16.93 -15.61
CA ALA A 234 -7.99 -16.84 -16.53
C ALA A 234 -7.53 -16.69 -17.99
N GLU A 235 -6.48 -15.92 -18.25
CA GLU A 235 -5.87 -15.75 -19.57
C GLU A 235 -5.24 -17.05 -20.09
N ALA A 236 -4.69 -17.87 -19.21
CA ALA A 236 -4.22 -19.22 -19.54
C ALA A 236 -5.35 -20.24 -19.73
N GLY A 237 -6.63 -19.84 -19.62
CA GLY A 237 -7.78 -20.71 -19.81
C GLY A 237 -8.05 -21.68 -18.65
N ILE A 238 -7.42 -21.48 -17.48
CA ILE A 238 -7.57 -22.35 -16.30
C ILE A 238 -8.98 -22.25 -15.71
N GLY A 239 -9.57 -21.05 -15.74
CA GLY A 239 -10.91 -20.80 -15.20
C GLY A 239 -11.39 -19.39 -15.53
N VAL A 240 -12.41 -18.95 -14.81
CA VAL A 240 -13.01 -17.62 -14.91
C VAL A 240 -12.90 -16.92 -13.55
N ILE A 241 -12.83 -15.59 -13.54
CA ILE A 241 -12.69 -14.80 -12.30
C ILE A 241 -13.62 -13.59 -12.32
N ALA A 242 -14.25 -13.30 -11.18
CA ALA A 242 -14.96 -12.05 -10.95
C ALA A 242 -13.97 -10.99 -10.46
N VAL A 243 -13.86 -9.88 -11.18
CA VAL A 243 -12.93 -8.79 -10.87
C VAL A 243 -13.62 -7.44 -10.98
N PRO A 244 -13.13 -6.41 -10.29
CA PRO A 244 -13.59 -5.04 -10.52
C PRO A 244 -13.32 -4.62 -11.98
N ALA A 245 -14.22 -3.86 -12.58
CA ALA A 245 -14.17 -3.52 -14.02
C ALA A 245 -12.86 -2.83 -14.44
N LEU A 246 -12.28 -1.98 -13.57
CA LEU A 246 -10.98 -1.32 -13.82
C LEU A 246 -9.85 -2.32 -14.05
N ALA A 247 -9.88 -3.50 -13.45
CA ALA A 247 -8.84 -4.50 -13.63
C ALA A 247 -8.69 -4.98 -15.10
N LEU A 248 -9.67 -4.69 -15.95
CA LEU A 248 -9.70 -5.02 -17.38
C LEU A 248 -9.79 -3.78 -18.28
N SER A 249 -9.61 -2.58 -17.75
CA SER A 249 -9.75 -1.33 -18.51
C SER A 249 -8.62 -1.07 -19.49
N ASP A 250 -7.50 -1.77 -19.36
CA ASP A 250 -6.37 -1.70 -20.29
C ASP A 250 -6.24 -2.96 -21.17
N GLN A 251 -5.47 -2.85 -22.24
CA GLN A 251 -5.27 -3.94 -23.21
C GLN A 251 -4.16 -4.93 -22.81
N ARG A 252 -3.73 -4.97 -21.55
CA ARG A 252 -2.64 -5.85 -21.09
C ARG A 252 -2.99 -7.32 -21.26
N HIS A 253 -4.27 -7.67 -21.04
CA HIS A 253 -4.78 -9.02 -21.14
C HIS A 253 -5.53 -9.22 -22.47
N ARG A 254 -4.78 -9.31 -23.57
CA ARG A 254 -5.36 -9.36 -24.94
C ARG A 254 -6.27 -10.57 -25.20
N ASN A 255 -6.10 -11.64 -24.44
CA ASN A 255 -6.89 -12.86 -24.59
C ASN A 255 -8.06 -12.94 -23.62
N LEU A 256 -8.21 -11.96 -22.70
CA LEU A 256 -9.36 -11.88 -21.84
C LEU A 256 -10.49 -11.04 -22.48
N VAL A 257 -11.71 -11.42 -22.15
CA VAL A 257 -12.90 -10.64 -22.39
C VAL A 257 -13.61 -10.36 -21.08
N SER A 258 -14.20 -9.15 -20.99
CA SER A 258 -15.04 -8.73 -19.90
C SER A 258 -16.50 -9.00 -20.23
N ARG A 259 -17.25 -9.50 -19.25
CA ARG A 259 -18.71 -9.65 -19.35
C ARG A 259 -19.39 -9.13 -18.07
N PRO A 260 -20.43 -8.29 -18.19
CA PRO A 260 -21.19 -7.87 -17.02
C PRO A 260 -21.72 -9.07 -16.24
N LEU A 261 -21.53 -9.04 -14.92
CA LEU A 261 -22.14 -9.99 -13.99
C LEU A 261 -23.46 -9.43 -13.50
N ILE A 262 -24.51 -10.25 -13.59
CA ILE A 262 -25.88 -9.86 -13.24
C ILE A 262 -26.55 -10.90 -12.33
N GLU A 263 -27.63 -10.48 -11.69
CA GLU A 263 -28.46 -11.35 -10.82
C GLU A 263 -27.66 -11.98 -9.67
N PRO A 264 -27.21 -11.12 -8.71
CA PRO A 264 -27.33 -9.67 -8.63
C PRO A 264 -26.18 -8.91 -9.33
N GLU A 265 -26.38 -7.62 -9.60
CA GLU A 265 -25.27 -6.72 -9.93
C GLU A 265 -24.56 -6.37 -8.61
N VAL A 266 -23.26 -6.68 -8.52
CA VAL A 266 -22.42 -6.39 -7.36
C VAL A 266 -21.44 -5.29 -7.75
N SER A 267 -21.32 -4.28 -6.91
CA SER A 267 -20.38 -3.17 -7.09
C SER A 267 -19.60 -2.90 -5.80
N ARG A 268 -18.52 -2.16 -5.93
CA ARG A 268 -17.75 -1.60 -4.82
C ARG A 268 -17.60 -0.09 -5.01
N THR A 269 -17.58 0.66 -3.93
CA THR A 269 -17.31 2.10 -3.98
C THR A 269 -15.84 2.34 -3.68
N VAL A 270 -15.12 2.93 -4.62
CA VAL A 270 -13.76 3.43 -4.40
C VAL A 270 -13.86 4.83 -3.78
N ALA A 271 -13.09 5.08 -2.74
CA ALA A 271 -13.14 6.31 -1.97
C ALA A 271 -11.75 6.80 -1.57
N VAL A 272 -11.64 8.09 -1.32
CA VAL A 272 -10.53 8.66 -0.55
C VAL A 272 -10.89 8.59 0.92
N ILE A 273 -9.97 8.09 1.73
CA ILE A 273 -10.08 8.08 3.18
C ILE A 273 -8.95 8.90 3.81
N ARG A 274 -9.24 9.60 4.90
CA ARG A 274 -8.25 10.32 5.70
C ARG A 274 -8.66 10.31 7.17
N ARG A 275 -7.72 10.52 8.07
CA ARG A 275 -8.06 10.73 9.48
C ARG A 275 -8.85 12.03 9.66
N ARG A 276 -9.88 12.00 10.48
CA ARG A 276 -10.79 13.12 10.70
C ARG A 276 -10.08 14.35 11.26
N ASP A 277 -9.25 14.17 12.25
CA ASP A 277 -8.63 15.26 13.02
C ASP A 277 -7.22 15.63 12.52
N THR A 278 -6.93 15.37 11.23
CA THR A 278 -5.62 15.69 10.65
C THR A 278 -5.76 16.61 9.45
N THR A 279 -4.90 17.62 9.40
CA THR A 279 -4.75 18.48 8.23
C THR A 279 -3.78 17.82 7.26
N LEU A 280 -4.18 17.72 6.00
CA LEU A 280 -3.28 17.25 4.92
C LEU A 280 -2.13 18.25 4.73
N SER A 281 -0.96 17.73 4.39
CA SER A 281 0.11 18.60 3.90
C SER A 281 -0.34 19.35 2.63
N PRO A 282 0.21 20.55 2.35
CA PRO A 282 -0.10 21.26 1.11
C PRO A 282 0.13 20.40 -0.14
N ALA A 283 1.18 19.60 -0.14
CA ALA A 283 1.51 18.68 -1.21
C ALA A 283 0.42 17.60 -1.42
N ALA A 284 -0.07 16.98 -0.33
CA ALA A 284 -1.15 15.98 -0.38
C ALA A 284 -2.48 16.61 -0.81
N ALA A 285 -2.80 17.82 -0.36
CA ALA A 285 -3.99 18.54 -0.77
C ALA A 285 -4.02 18.80 -2.28
N GLU A 286 -2.90 19.30 -2.85
CA GLU A 286 -2.74 19.50 -4.29
C GLU A 286 -2.85 18.20 -5.09
N PHE A 287 -2.25 17.11 -4.59
CA PHE A 287 -2.37 15.80 -5.24
C PHE A 287 -3.83 15.34 -5.30
N LEU A 288 -4.58 15.48 -4.21
CA LEU A 288 -6.01 15.12 -4.18
C LEU A 288 -6.87 16.00 -5.08
N LEU A 289 -6.54 17.29 -5.25
CA LEU A 289 -7.21 18.16 -6.22
C LEU A 289 -7.03 17.65 -7.65
N LEU A 290 -5.81 17.26 -8.02
CA LEU A 290 -5.53 16.66 -9.33
C LEU A 290 -6.24 15.31 -9.51
N LEU A 291 -6.23 14.46 -8.49
CA LEU A 291 -6.94 13.17 -8.52
C LEU A 291 -8.43 13.38 -8.83
N ARG A 292 -9.09 14.31 -8.12
CA ARG A 292 -10.52 14.64 -8.35
C ARG A 292 -10.78 15.20 -9.74
N LYS A 293 -9.88 16.03 -10.26
CA LYS A 293 -9.95 16.59 -11.62
C LYS A 293 -9.90 15.48 -12.67
N HIS A 294 -8.88 14.63 -12.61
CA HIS A 294 -8.72 13.51 -13.56
C HIS A 294 -9.89 12.54 -13.50
N TRP A 295 -10.38 12.24 -12.30
CA TRP A 295 -11.52 11.36 -12.15
C TRP A 295 -12.80 11.94 -12.77
N LYS A 296 -13.11 13.20 -12.52
CA LYS A 296 -14.28 13.86 -13.12
C LYS A 296 -14.22 13.87 -14.65
N GLN A 297 -13.05 14.01 -15.24
CA GLN A 297 -12.84 13.96 -16.69
C GLN A 297 -13.02 12.55 -17.24
N ALA A 298 -12.42 11.54 -16.60
CA ALA A 298 -12.59 10.13 -17.00
C ALA A 298 -14.06 9.70 -16.97
N ARG A 299 -14.80 10.10 -15.94
CA ARG A 299 -16.23 9.79 -15.80
C ARG A 299 -17.08 10.37 -16.94
N ARG A 300 -16.77 11.58 -17.43
CA ARG A 300 -17.48 12.20 -18.55
C ARG A 300 -17.25 11.48 -19.86
N LEU A 301 -16.06 10.92 -20.08
CA LEU A 301 -15.71 10.18 -21.30
C LEU A 301 -16.33 8.77 -21.35
N HIS A 302 -16.71 8.20 -20.21
CA HIS A 302 -17.32 6.86 -20.15
C HIS A 302 -18.84 6.91 -20.02
N ALA A 303 -19.44 8.09 -19.85
CA ALA A 303 -20.89 8.29 -19.75
C ALA A 303 -21.55 8.75 -21.09
N GLY A 304 -20.77 8.96 -22.15
CA GLY A 304 -21.18 9.21 -23.52
C GLY A 304 -20.87 8.03 -24.43
#